data_bf869038970664894608b0a7b1ed6e59
#
_entry.id   bf869038970664894608b0a7b1ed6e59
#
_cell.length_a   1.000
_cell.length_b   1.000
_cell.length_c   1.000
_cell.angle_alpha   90.00
_cell.angle_beta   90.00
_cell.angle_gamma   90.00
#
_symmetry.space_group_name_H-M   'P 1'
#
loop_
_entity.id
_entity.type
_entity.pdbx_description
1 polymer ?
#
loop_
_entity_poly.entity_id
_entity_poly.type
_entity_poly.pdbx_seq_one_letter_code
_entity_poly.pdbx_strand_id
1 'polypeptide(L)'
;AACMLLGLQGSPSFAGAKDVSAALGRAQRGGMLNTRELLDIAALLRCARRVKDYRGDESDRDTVLDTMFRALHGGRFLEDRITRAIPEENEIADNASAELADIRRHMRAAGARSRQILQKIISSPTYSKALQESLITQRDGRFVVPVKAEHKGDLPGLVHDISSTGATLFVEPMGVVQANNEYIELQAKEQKEIDRILAEFSAEAAAHREDIQ
;
A
#
# COMPACT_ATOMS: atom_id res chain seq x y z
N ALA A 1 -33.41 -23.28 -19.68
CA ALA A 1 -32.41 -23.37 -18.60
C ALA A 1 -32.24 -22.01 -17.91
N ALA A 2 -31.71 -20.96 -18.60
CA ALA A 2 -31.46 -19.65 -17.97
C ALA A 2 -32.70 -19.03 -17.32
N CYS A 3 -33.84 -18.95 -18.02
CA CYS A 3 -35.09 -18.39 -17.46
C CYS A 3 -35.60 -19.14 -16.22
N MET A 4 -35.34 -20.43 -16.14
CA MET A 4 -35.73 -21.25 -14.97
C MET A 4 -34.86 -20.96 -13.76
N LEU A 5 -33.52 -20.83 -13.95
CA LEU A 5 -32.59 -20.43 -12.89
C LEU A 5 -32.92 -19.02 -12.37
N LEU A 6 -33.13 -18.06 -13.27
CA LEU A 6 -33.53 -16.70 -12.91
C LEU A 6 -34.84 -16.65 -12.12
N GLY A 7 -35.81 -17.51 -12.47
CA GLY A 7 -37.09 -17.59 -11.75
C GLY A 7 -36.97 -18.21 -10.35
N LEU A 8 -36.04 -19.11 -10.13
CA LEU A 8 -35.84 -19.80 -8.85
C LEU A 8 -34.91 -19.06 -7.89
N GLN A 9 -33.82 -18.46 -8.41
CA GLN A 9 -32.72 -17.91 -7.60
C GLN A 9 -32.46 -16.40 -7.84
N GLY A 10 -33.29 -15.77 -8.71
CA GLY A 10 -33.06 -14.38 -9.12
C GLY A 10 -31.89 -14.25 -10.09
N SER A 11 -31.41 -13.03 -10.31
CA SER A 11 -30.29 -12.76 -11.21
C SER A 11 -28.95 -12.92 -10.51
N PRO A 12 -27.96 -13.62 -11.10
CA PRO A 12 -26.60 -13.66 -10.57
C PRO A 12 -25.98 -12.26 -10.63
N SER A 13 -25.16 -11.93 -9.63
CA SER A 13 -24.47 -10.65 -9.60
C SER A 13 -23.10 -10.76 -10.26
N PHE A 14 -22.87 -9.95 -11.29
CA PHE A 14 -21.58 -9.79 -11.96
C PHE A 14 -20.80 -8.57 -11.44
N ALA A 15 -21.16 -8.03 -10.28
CA ALA A 15 -20.47 -6.91 -9.67
C ALA A 15 -19.01 -7.29 -9.38
N GLY A 16 -18.07 -6.46 -9.87
CA GLY A 16 -16.63 -6.68 -9.76
C GLY A 16 -16.02 -7.38 -10.97
N ALA A 17 -16.81 -7.83 -11.96
CA ALA A 17 -16.26 -8.29 -13.24
C ALA A 17 -15.68 -7.10 -14.01
N LYS A 18 -14.36 -7.15 -14.23
CA LYS A 18 -13.60 -6.19 -15.03
C LYS A 18 -12.71 -6.93 -16.00
N ASP A 19 -12.39 -6.30 -17.12
CA ASP A 19 -11.38 -6.83 -18.04
C ASP A 19 -9.99 -6.61 -17.45
N VAL A 20 -9.32 -7.69 -17.09
CA VAL A 20 -7.97 -7.73 -16.54
C VAL A 20 -6.94 -8.25 -17.54
N SER A 21 -7.34 -8.51 -18.80
CA SER A 21 -6.51 -9.16 -19.83
C SER A 21 -5.20 -8.40 -20.09
N ALA A 22 -5.26 -7.07 -20.15
CA ALA A 22 -4.08 -6.23 -20.37
C ALA A 22 -3.09 -6.31 -19.18
N ALA A 23 -3.59 -6.30 -17.94
CA ALA A 23 -2.79 -6.43 -16.73
C ALA A 23 -2.12 -7.82 -16.68
N LEU A 24 -2.88 -8.89 -16.86
CA LEU A 24 -2.35 -10.25 -16.89
C LEU A 24 -1.31 -10.44 -18.02
N GLY A 25 -1.57 -9.89 -19.21
CA GLY A 25 -0.61 -9.92 -20.32
C GLY A 25 0.69 -9.17 -20.01
N ARG A 26 0.65 -8.10 -19.22
CA ARG A 26 1.84 -7.38 -18.76
C ARG A 26 2.59 -8.19 -17.71
N ALA A 27 1.88 -8.75 -16.71
CA ALA A 27 2.46 -9.61 -15.67
C ALA A 27 3.16 -10.83 -16.28
N GLN A 28 2.58 -11.47 -17.31
CA GLN A 28 3.17 -12.62 -17.99
C GLN A 28 4.52 -12.28 -18.66
N ARG A 29 4.71 -11.02 -19.07
CA ARG A 29 5.99 -10.53 -19.60
C ARG A 29 6.95 -10.04 -18.50
N GLY A 30 6.66 -10.32 -17.23
CA GLY A 30 7.47 -9.93 -16.09
C GLY A 30 7.21 -8.50 -15.59
N GLY A 31 6.14 -7.84 -16.05
CA GLY A 31 5.76 -6.52 -15.56
C GLY A 31 5.06 -6.60 -14.20
N MET A 32 5.39 -5.68 -13.32
CA MET A 32 4.74 -5.54 -12.01
C MET A 32 3.37 -4.88 -12.16
N LEU A 33 2.37 -5.43 -11.47
CA LEU A 33 1.03 -4.88 -11.35
C LEU A 33 0.96 -3.94 -10.14
N ASN A 34 0.17 -2.87 -10.26
CA ASN A 34 -0.12 -2.00 -9.14
C ASN A 34 -1.23 -2.57 -8.24
N THR A 35 -1.45 -1.94 -7.09
CA THR A 35 -2.47 -2.35 -6.11
C THR A 35 -3.87 -2.41 -6.71
N ARG A 36 -4.26 -1.45 -7.53
CA ARG A 36 -5.57 -1.40 -8.18
C ARG A 36 -5.79 -2.59 -9.13
N GLU A 37 -4.79 -2.89 -9.96
CA GLU A 37 -4.87 -4.02 -10.91
C GLU A 37 -4.97 -5.36 -10.19
N LEU A 38 -4.24 -5.52 -9.10
CA LEU A 38 -4.33 -6.71 -8.25
C LEU A 38 -5.70 -6.82 -7.57
N LEU A 39 -6.26 -5.71 -7.07
CA LEU A 39 -7.62 -5.67 -6.52
C LEU A 39 -8.69 -5.96 -7.58
N ASP A 40 -8.52 -5.50 -8.81
CA ASP A 40 -9.43 -5.80 -9.91
C ASP A 40 -9.40 -7.30 -10.27
N ILE A 41 -8.22 -7.94 -10.23
CA ILE A 41 -8.07 -9.40 -10.38
C ILE A 41 -8.78 -10.13 -9.22
N ALA A 42 -8.56 -9.71 -7.98
CA ALA A 42 -9.24 -10.30 -6.82
C ALA A 42 -10.77 -10.15 -6.89
N ALA A 43 -11.26 -9.00 -7.37
CA ALA A 43 -12.68 -8.75 -7.57
C ALA A 43 -13.27 -9.65 -8.66
N LEU A 44 -12.54 -9.89 -9.75
CA LEU A 44 -12.95 -10.82 -10.82
C LEU A 44 -13.02 -12.26 -10.30
N LEU A 45 -12.00 -12.74 -9.57
CA LEU A 45 -11.98 -14.07 -8.96
C LEU A 45 -13.16 -14.27 -7.99
N ARG A 46 -13.46 -13.25 -7.17
CA ARG A 46 -14.62 -13.23 -6.28
C ARG A 46 -15.94 -13.28 -7.06
N CYS A 47 -16.03 -12.56 -8.16
CA CYS A 47 -17.20 -12.60 -9.04
C CYS A 47 -17.40 -13.98 -9.64
N ALA A 48 -16.35 -14.58 -10.22
CA ALA A 48 -16.38 -15.92 -10.79
C ALA A 48 -16.84 -16.97 -9.77
N ARG A 49 -16.31 -16.92 -8.55
CA ARG A 49 -16.71 -17.81 -7.45
C ARG A 49 -18.21 -17.65 -7.10
N ARG A 50 -18.70 -16.41 -6.94
CA ARG A 50 -20.12 -16.15 -6.64
C ARG A 50 -21.04 -16.64 -7.76
N VAL A 51 -20.63 -16.47 -9.01
CA VAL A 51 -21.40 -16.97 -10.17
C VAL A 51 -21.39 -18.50 -10.18
N LYS A 52 -20.26 -19.14 -9.86
CA LYS A 52 -20.17 -20.59 -9.72
C LYS A 52 -21.07 -21.10 -8.60
N ASP A 53 -21.01 -20.49 -7.42
CA ASP A 53 -21.81 -20.84 -6.24
C ASP A 53 -23.32 -20.63 -6.50
N TYR A 54 -23.71 -19.63 -7.35
CA TYR A 54 -25.09 -19.41 -7.76
C TYR A 54 -25.71 -20.63 -8.45
N ARG A 55 -24.92 -21.40 -9.20
CA ARG A 55 -25.42 -22.63 -9.85
C ARG A 55 -25.76 -23.71 -8.83
N GLY A 56 -25.03 -23.81 -7.71
CA GLY A 56 -25.18 -24.86 -6.70
C GLY A 56 -24.74 -26.25 -7.20
N ASP A 57 -24.48 -27.14 -6.27
CA ASP A 57 -24.07 -28.53 -6.57
C ASP A 57 -25.27 -29.47 -6.82
N GLU A 58 -26.49 -29.06 -6.45
CA GLU A 58 -27.68 -29.94 -6.37
C GLU A 58 -28.63 -29.85 -7.56
N SER A 59 -28.24 -29.45 -8.74
CA SER A 59 -29.18 -29.55 -9.83
C SER A 59 -29.06 -30.89 -10.54
N ASP A 60 -30.06 -31.70 -10.29
CA ASP A 60 -30.34 -33.01 -10.93
C ASP A 60 -30.58 -32.92 -12.46
N ARG A 61 -30.34 -31.76 -13.06
CA ARG A 61 -30.60 -31.49 -14.49
C ARG A 61 -29.38 -30.82 -15.13
N ASP A 62 -28.67 -31.60 -15.94
CA ASP A 62 -27.63 -31.08 -16.84
C ASP A 62 -28.26 -30.06 -17.82
N THR A 63 -27.70 -28.88 -17.86
CA THR A 63 -28.10 -27.80 -18.77
C THR A 63 -26.92 -27.37 -19.65
N VAL A 64 -27.20 -26.73 -20.78
CA VAL A 64 -26.18 -26.16 -21.67
C VAL A 64 -25.30 -25.12 -20.96
N LEU A 65 -25.76 -24.57 -19.83
CA LEU A 65 -25.00 -23.61 -19.04
C LEU A 65 -23.95 -24.27 -18.12
N ASP A 66 -24.10 -25.58 -17.83
CA ASP A 66 -23.20 -26.27 -16.91
C ASP A 66 -21.76 -26.33 -17.40
N THR A 67 -21.54 -26.38 -18.70
CA THR A 67 -20.20 -26.29 -19.30
C THR A 67 -19.58 -24.93 -18.97
N MET A 68 -20.33 -23.82 -19.04
CA MET A 68 -19.87 -22.49 -18.71
C MET A 68 -19.58 -22.35 -17.21
N PHE A 69 -20.45 -22.85 -16.35
CA PHE A 69 -20.23 -22.82 -14.89
C PHE A 69 -19.03 -23.67 -14.45
N ARG A 70 -18.82 -24.84 -15.09
CA ARG A 70 -17.65 -25.69 -14.83
C ARG A 70 -16.34 -25.07 -15.27
N ALA A 71 -16.37 -24.24 -16.31
CA ALA A 71 -15.20 -23.51 -16.79
C ALA A 71 -14.79 -22.35 -15.87
N LEU A 72 -15.66 -21.93 -14.92
CA LEU A 72 -15.29 -20.90 -13.97
C LEU A 72 -14.35 -21.45 -12.90
N HIS A 73 -13.13 -20.92 -12.87
CA HIS A 73 -12.13 -21.24 -11.85
C HIS A 73 -12.14 -20.16 -10.77
N GLY A 74 -12.52 -20.53 -9.55
CA GLY A 74 -12.52 -19.65 -8.41
C GLY A 74 -11.15 -19.72 -7.69
N GLY A 75 -10.24 -18.81 -7.99
CA GLY A 75 -8.94 -18.73 -7.34
C GLY A 75 -9.02 -18.13 -5.92
N ARG A 76 -9.80 -18.76 -5.00
CA ARG A 76 -10.03 -18.23 -3.65
C ARG A 76 -8.73 -17.95 -2.89
N PHE A 77 -7.72 -18.81 -3.06
CA PHE A 77 -6.44 -18.64 -2.38
C PHE A 77 -5.76 -17.32 -2.79
N LEU A 78 -5.68 -17.04 -4.09
CA LEU A 78 -5.11 -15.81 -4.62
C LEU A 78 -5.98 -14.59 -4.25
N GLU A 79 -7.32 -14.71 -4.37
CA GLU A 79 -8.26 -13.67 -3.93
C GLU A 79 -8.01 -13.28 -2.48
N ASP A 80 -7.99 -14.25 -1.56
CA ASP A 80 -7.82 -14.04 -0.13
C ASP A 80 -6.44 -13.43 0.20
N ARG A 81 -5.38 -13.86 -0.48
CA ARG A 81 -4.03 -13.31 -0.27
C ARG A 81 -3.93 -11.86 -0.71
N ILE A 82 -4.42 -11.55 -1.92
CA ILE A 82 -4.41 -10.16 -2.43
C ILE A 82 -5.22 -9.26 -1.50
N THR A 83 -6.45 -9.63 -1.14
CA THR A 83 -7.33 -8.78 -0.33
C THR A 83 -6.86 -8.58 1.10
N ARG A 84 -6.09 -9.54 1.67
CA ARG A 84 -5.46 -9.34 2.99
C ARG A 84 -4.26 -8.43 2.92
N ALA A 85 -3.45 -8.54 1.86
CA ALA A 85 -2.25 -7.75 1.71
C ALA A 85 -2.54 -6.32 1.22
N ILE A 86 -3.63 -6.14 0.45
CA ILE A 86 -4.02 -4.87 -0.16
C ILE A 86 -5.46 -4.56 0.28
N PRO A 87 -5.67 -3.93 1.45
CA PRO A 87 -7.02 -3.61 1.95
C PRO A 87 -7.71 -2.55 1.09
N GLU A 88 -6.96 -1.57 0.58
CA GLU A 88 -7.45 -0.48 -0.27
C GLU A 88 -6.43 -0.13 -1.35
N GLU A 89 -6.87 0.63 -2.37
CA GLU A 89 -5.98 1.15 -3.41
C GLU A 89 -4.87 2.01 -2.78
N ASN A 90 -3.62 1.73 -3.15
CA ASN A 90 -2.39 2.37 -2.65
C ASN A 90 -2.05 2.05 -1.19
N GLU A 91 -2.69 1.09 -0.56
CA GLU A 91 -2.37 0.64 0.78
C GLU A 91 -1.90 -0.82 0.78
N ILE A 92 -0.75 -1.07 1.41
CA ILE A 92 -0.25 -2.41 1.71
C ILE A 92 -0.33 -2.60 3.22
N ALA A 93 -1.02 -3.65 3.65
CA ALA A 93 -1.19 -3.95 5.07
C ALA A 93 0.14 -4.30 5.75
N ASP A 94 0.30 -3.94 7.02
CA ASP A 94 1.52 -4.28 7.79
C ASP A 94 1.79 -5.79 7.80
N ASN A 95 0.75 -6.61 7.81
CA ASN A 95 0.84 -8.08 7.81
C ASN A 95 0.91 -8.70 6.42
N ALA A 96 1.11 -7.91 5.36
CA ALA A 96 1.34 -8.44 4.02
C ALA A 96 2.61 -9.31 3.96
N SER A 97 3.63 -8.98 4.76
CA SER A 97 4.76 -9.86 5.07
C SER A 97 5.29 -9.62 6.49
N ALA A 98 5.98 -10.62 7.04
CA ALA A 98 6.63 -10.47 8.35
C ALA A 98 7.73 -9.40 8.30
N GLU A 99 8.45 -9.29 7.17
CA GLU A 99 9.50 -8.31 6.97
C GLU A 99 8.94 -6.89 6.91
N LEU A 100 7.83 -6.66 6.19
CA LEU A 100 7.17 -5.35 6.15
C LEU A 100 6.71 -4.90 7.53
N ALA A 101 6.10 -5.81 8.31
CA ALA A 101 5.68 -5.54 9.68
C ALA A 101 6.86 -5.12 10.57
N ASP A 102 8.00 -5.80 10.42
CA ASP A 102 9.23 -5.50 11.19
C ASP A 102 9.84 -4.16 10.79
N ILE A 103 9.97 -3.90 9.49
CA ILE A 103 10.47 -2.62 8.96
C ILE A 103 9.60 -1.46 9.49
N ARG A 104 8.28 -1.54 9.37
CA ARG A 104 7.36 -0.50 9.84
C ARG A 104 7.38 -0.30 11.35
N ARG A 105 7.59 -1.37 12.11
CA ARG A 105 7.81 -1.28 13.56
C ARG A 105 9.06 -0.46 13.87
N HIS A 106 10.17 -0.74 13.20
CA HIS A 106 11.42 0.01 13.37
C HIS A 106 11.30 1.46 12.88
N MET A 107 10.59 1.71 11.79
CA MET A 107 10.30 3.07 11.31
C MET A 107 9.52 3.88 12.36
N ARG A 108 8.49 3.29 12.97
CA ARG A 108 7.74 3.95 14.05
C ARG A 108 8.64 4.29 15.24
N ALA A 109 9.52 3.37 15.61
CA ALA A 109 10.47 3.60 16.71
C ALA A 109 11.50 4.70 16.37
N ALA A 110 12.08 4.69 15.16
CA ALA A 110 13.03 5.73 14.71
C ALA A 110 12.34 7.11 14.64
N GLY A 111 11.14 7.18 14.06
CA GLY A 111 10.35 8.41 13.98
C GLY A 111 9.95 8.94 15.36
N ALA A 112 9.62 8.06 16.31
CA ALA A 112 9.34 8.46 17.69
C ALA A 112 10.58 9.03 18.37
N ARG A 113 11.77 8.43 18.18
CA ARG A 113 13.05 8.97 18.70
C ARG A 113 13.34 10.35 18.12
N SER A 114 13.21 10.52 16.80
CA SER A 114 13.41 11.83 16.16
C SER A 114 12.49 12.90 16.77
N ARG A 115 11.19 12.60 16.88
CA ARG A 115 10.21 13.52 17.48
C ARG A 115 10.53 13.82 18.95
N GLN A 116 10.95 12.83 19.74
CA GLN A 116 11.30 13.04 21.15
C GLN A 116 12.51 13.97 21.32
N ILE A 117 13.53 13.84 20.46
CA ILE A 117 14.70 14.73 20.47
C ILE A 117 14.27 16.15 20.09
N LEU A 118 13.49 16.30 19.01
CA LEU A 118 13.03 17.59 18.55
C LEU A 118 12.06 18.25 19.53
N GLN A 119 11.22 17.46 20.23
CA GLN A 119 10.31 17.98 21.27
C GLN A 119 11.07 18.64 22.40
N LYS A 120 12.23 18.10 22.81
CA LYS A 120 13.11 18.73 23.80
C LYS A 120 13.67 20.06 23.28
N ILE A 121 13.99 20.14 22.00
CA ILE A 121 14.52 21.36 21.38
C ILE A 121 13.44 22.45 21.33
N ILE A 122 12.25 22.14 20.80
CA ILE A 122 11.17 23.13 20.66
C ILE A 122 10.60 23.60 22.01
N SER A 123 10.74 22.78 23.06
CA SER A 123 10.33 23.13 24.42
C SER A 123 11.42 23.86 25.22
N SER A 124 12.65 23.96 24.67
CA SER A 124 13.76 24.58 25.37
C SER A 124 13.71 26.10 25.31
N PRO A 125 13.77 26.82 26.41
CA PRO A 125 13.86 28.28 26.42
C PRO A 125 15.08 28.81 25.66
N THR A 126 16.15 28.01 25.56
CA THR A 126 17.39 28.37 24.88
C THR A 126 17.14 28.62 23.38
N TYR A 127 16.28 27.81 22.74
CA TYR A 127 16.03 27.89 21.31
C TYR A 127 14.74 28.65 20.95
N SER A 128 13.97 29.08 21.94
CA SER A 128 12.64 29.71 21.71
C SER A 128 12.72 30.98 20.83
N LYS A 129 13.79 31.76 20.91
CA LYS A 129 14.00 32.96 20.08
C LYS A 129 14.38 32.61 18.66
N ALA A 130 15.11 31.50 18.46
CA ALA A 130 15.59 31.05 17.17
C ALA A 130 14.50 30.38 16.35
N LEU A 131 13.53 29.72 16.97
CA LEU A 131 12.44 29.06 16.29
C LEU A 131 11.46 30.08 15.69
N GLN A 132 11.05 29.85 14.42
CA GLN A 132 9.97 30.58 13.80
C GLN A 132 8.62 30.19 14.41
N GLU A 133 8.44 28.90 14.62
CA GLU A 133 7.30 28.26 15.28
C GLU A 133 7.77 27.06 16.08
N SER A 134 7.11 26.80 17.24
CA SER A 134 7.45 25.64 18.08
C SER A 134 6.74 24.38 17.60
N LEU A 135 7.04 23.94 16.38
CA LEU A 135 6.48 22.75 15.76
C LEU A 135 7.56 21.87 15.11
N ILE A 136 7.23 20.61 14.92
CA ILE A 136 8.03 19.62 14.19
C ILE A 136 7.34 19.37 12.87
N THR A 137 8.09 19.43 11.76
CA THR A 137 7.59 19.13 10.43
C THR A 137 8.53 18.16 9.72
N GLN A 138 8.19 17.78 8.48
CA GLN A 138 9.06 16.97 7.63
C GLN A 138 9.45 17.72 6.36
N ARG A 139 10.70 17.54 5.93
CA ARG A 139 11.22 17.95 4.64
C ARG A 139 12.07 16.81 4.08
N ASP A 140 11.78 16.39 2.85
CA ASP A 140 12.50 15.27 2.20
C ASP A 140 12.60 14.01 3.08
N GLY A 141 11.50 13.67 3.79
CA GLY A 141 11.44 12.52 4.69
C GLY A 141 12.13 12.72 6.05
N ARG A 142 12.77 13.86 6.30
CA ARG A 142 13.48 14.17 7.57
C ARG A 142 12.62 15.00 8.49
N PHE A 143 12.68 14.69 9.79
CA PHE A 143 12.07 15.52 10.83
C PHE A 143 12.94 16.75 11.08
N VAL A 144 12.38 17.93 10.95
CA VAL A 144 13.04 19.23 11.03
C VAL A 144 12.24 20.20 11.86
N VAL A 145 12.86 21.32 12.24
CA VAL A 145 12.20 22.45 12.92
C VAL A 145 12.37 23.74 12.11
N PRO A 146 11.36 24.60 12.07
CA PRO A 146 11.47 25.91 11.41
C PRO A 146 12.25 26.90 12.27
N VAL A 147 13.34 27.42 11.72
CA VAL A 147 14.25 28.38 12.36
C VAL A 147 14.22 29.69 11.59
N LYS A 148 14.22 30.82 12.28
CA LYS A 148 14.36 32.14 11.65
C LYS A 148 15.72 32.25 10.98
N ALA A 149 15.76 32.77 9.76
CA ALA A 149 17.01 32.85 8.98
C ALA A 149 18.12 33.62 9.70
N GLU A 150 17.75 34.69 10.42
CA GLU A 150 18.65 35.52 11.24
C GLU A 150 19.26 34.79 12.43
N HIS A 151 18.62 33.70 12.89
CA HIS A 151 19.04 32.89 14.02
C HIS A 151 19.62 31.53 13.63
N LYS A 152 20.03 31.35 12.36
CA LYS A 152 20.62 30.11 11.84
C LYS A 152 21.78 29.57 12.70
N GLY A 153 22.58 30.47 13.28
CA GLY A 153 23.75 30.10 14.11
C GLY A 153 23.39 29.59 15.51
N ASP A 154 22.18 29.86 16.00
CA ASP A 154 21.79 29.54 17.37
C ASP A 154 21.37 28.07 17.56
N LEU A 155 20.99 27.37 16.47
CA LEU A 155 20.66 25.96 16.48
C LEU A 155 21.54 25.21 15.48
N PRO A 156 22.60 24.53 15.92
CA PRO A 156 23.48 23.75 15.05
C PRO A 156 22.74 22.63 14.35
N GLY A 157 22.78 22.62 13.02
CA GLY A 157 22.06 21.61 12.22
C GLY A 157 22.25 21.80 10.73
N LEU A 158 21.62 20.92 9.96
CA LEU A 158 21.60 20.93 8.50
C LEU A 158 20.32 21.60 7.99
N VAL A 159 20.45 22.52 7.04
CA VAL A 159 19.30 23.15 6.38
C VAL A 159 18.86 22.25 5.22
N HIS A 160 17.64 21.79 5.24
CA HIS A 160 17.05 20.94 4.20
C HIS A 160 16.13 21.71 3.25
N ASP A 161 15.53 22.80 3.73
CA ASP A 161 14.63 23.60 2.91
C ASP A 161 14.60 25.05 3.40
N ILE A 162 14.12 25.95 2.55
CA ILE A 162 13.98 27.38 2.82
C ILE A 162 12.59 27.81 2.37
N SER A 163 11.90 28.60 3.19
CA SER A 163 10.59 29.17 2.80
C SER A 163 10.72 30.07 1.56
N SER A 164 9.64 30.21 0.82
CA SER A 164 9.60 31.04 -0.40
C SER A 164 10.05 32.50 -0.19
N THR A 165 9.86 33.03 1.02
CA THR A 165 10.31 34.39 1.41
C THR A 165 11.77 34.44 1.88
N GLY A 166 12.42 33.29 2.09
CA GLY A 166 13.75 33.18 2.68
C GLY A 166 13.83 33.44 4.18
N ALA A 167 12.72 33.76 4.82
CA ALA A 167 12.70 34.15 6.25
C ALA A 167 12.78 32.95 7.20
N THR A 168 12.43 31.74 6.75
CA THR A 168 12.42 30.52 7.56
C THR A 168 13.30 29.45 6.92
N LEU A 169 14.17 28.86 7.73
CA LEU A 169 14.98 27.71 7.36
C LEU A 169 14.42 26.47 8.06
N PHE A 170 14.28 25.37 7.33
CA PHE A 170 13.91 24.09 7.90
C PHE A 170 15.17 23.32 8.25
N VAL A 171 15.47 23.30 9.55
CA VAL A 171 16.75 22.81 10.10
C VAL A 171 16.54 21.42 10.71
N GLU A 172 17.43 20.49 10.35
CA GLU A 172 17.65 19.23 11.04
C GLU A 172 18.74 19.43 12.10
N PRO A 173 18.41 19.51 13.38
CA PRO A 173 19.43 19.67 14.43
C PRO A 173 20.38 18.48 14.45
N MET A 174 21.67 18.74 14.76
CA MET A 174 22.70 17.70 14.76
C MET A 174 22.35 16.49 15.63
N GLY A 175 21.64 16.71 16.76
CA GLY A 175 21.24 15.63 17.66
C GLY A 175 20.21 14.66 17.11
N VAL A 176 19.52 15.00 15.99
CA VAL A 176 18.47 14.13 15.40
C VAL A 176 18.94 13.44 14.11
N VAL A 177 20.08 13.83 13.56
CA VAL A 177 20.58 13.35 12.25
C VAL A 177 20.64 11.82 12.19
N GLN A 178 21.17 11.17 13.22
CA GLN A 178 21.28 9.71 13.22
C GLN A 178 19.91 9.01 13.19
N ALA A 179 18.94 9.48 13.98
CA ALA A 179 17.58 8.90 14.01
C ALA A 179 16.84 9.15 12.68
N ASN A 180 17.03 10.31 12.07
CA ASN A 180 16.48 10.61 10.75
C ASN A 180 17.12 9.75 9.65
N ASN A 181 18.42 9.53 9.68
CA ASN A 181 19.09 8.64 8.73
C ASN A 181 18.53 7.21 8.82
N GLU A 182 18.39 6.68 10.04
CA GLU A 182 17.79 5.37 10.27
C GLU A 182 16.34 5.31 9.71
N TYR A 183 15.55 6.36 9.93
CA TYR A 183 14.20 6.44 9.40
C TYR A 183 14.16 6.39 7.88
N ILE A 184 15.02 7.14 7.19
CA ILE A 184 15.12 7.18 5.72
C ILE A 184 15.58 5.84 5.15
N GLU A 185 16.59 5.20 5.79
CA GLU A 185 17.04 3.87 5.38
C GLU A 185 15.90 2.84 5.47
N LEU A 186 15.09 2.93 6.53
CA LEU A 186 13.94 2.05 6.70
C LEU A 186 12.83 2.34 5.69
N GLN A 187 12.59 3.60 5.31
CA GLN A 187 11.68 3.95 4.21
C GLN A 187 12.11 3.31 2.89
N ALA A 188 13.40 3.35 2.59
CA ALA A 188 13.94 2.72 1.37
C ALA A 188 13.78 1.18 1.40
N LYS A 189 13.92 0.56 2.57
CA LYS A 189 13.65 -0.87 2.76
C LYS A 189 12.18 -1.20 2.63
N GLU A 190 11.29 -0.37 3.20
CA GLU A 190 9.84 -0.50 3.07
C GLU A 190 9.42 -0.52 1.61
N GLN A 191 9.91 0.44 0.80
CA GLN A 191 9.56 0.50 -0.61
C GLN A 191 10.03 -0.74 -1.38
N LYS A 192 11.24 -1.21 -1.12
CA LYS A 192 11.77 -2.44 -1.73
C LYS A 192 10.93 -3.67 -1.37
N GLU A 193 10.49 -3.76 -0.12
CA GLU A 193 9.67 -4.88 0.33
C GLU A 193 8.26 -4.81 -0.28
N ILE A 194 7.68 -3.62 -0.39
CA ILE A 194 6.40 -3.40 -1.10
C ILE A 194 6.53 -3.83 -2.57
N ASP A 195 7.58 -3.41 -3.25
CA ASP A 195 7.84 -3.79 -4.66
C ASP A 195 8.00 -5.31 -4.79
N ARG A 196 8.67 -5.97 -3.84
CA ARG A 196 8.79 -7.44 -3.81
C ARG A 196 7.43 -8.12 -3.66
N ILE A 197 6.59 -7.64 -2.74
CA ILE A 197 5.24 -8.17 -2.52
C ILE A 197 4.37 -8.02 -3.78
N LEU A 198 4.39 -6.85 -4.41
CA LEU A 198 3.64 -6.61 -5.65
C LEU A 198 4.15 -7.47 -6.80
N ALA A 199 5.47 -7.66 -6.92
CA ALA A 199 6.07 -8.54 -7.93
C ALA A 199 5.67 -10.01 -7.71
N GLU A 200 5.64 -10.48 -6.47
CA GLU A 200 5.20 -11.85 -6.12
C GLU A 200 3.74 -12.07 -6.52
N PHE A 201 2.82 -11.18 -6.15
CA PHE A 201 1.41 -11.27 -6.57
C PHE A 201 1.24 -11.17 -8.09
N SER A 202 2.04 -10.35 -8.76
CA SER A 202 2.00 -10.22 -10.22
C SER A 202 2.42 -11.52 -10.89
N ALA A 203 3.47 -12.17 -10.41
CA ALA A 203 3.93 -13.46 -10.92
C ALA A 203 2.90 -14.56 -10.66
N GLU A 204 2.27 -14.58 -9.48
CA GLU A 204 1.22 -15.54 -9.14
C GLU A 204 -0.03 -15.34 -10.02
N ALA A 205 -0.47 -14.10 -10.22
CA ALA A 205 -1.57 -13.79 -11.14
C ALA A 205 -1.25 -14.21 -12.58
N ALA A 206 -0.02 -14.01 -13.03
CA ALA A 206 0.42 -14.44 -14.36
C ALA A 206 0.42 -15.97 -14.52
N ALA A 207 0.80 -16.71 -13.47
CA ALA A 207 0.77 -18.19 -13.47
C ALA A 207 -0.65 -18.74 -13.57
N HIS A 208 -1.64 -18.01 -13.04
CA HIS A 208 -3.07 -18.38 -13.08
C HIS A 208 -3.85 -17.70 -14.21
N ARG A 209 -3.16 -17.17 -15.21
CA ARG A 209 -3.81 -16.39 -16.28
C ARG A 209 -4.92 -17.15 -16.99
N GLU A 210 -4.68 -18.42 -17.34
CA GLU A 210 -5.64 -19.26 -18.07
C GLU A 210 -6.91 -19.53 -17.27
N ASP A 211 -6.78 -19.60 -15.95
CA ASP A 211 -7.90 -19.77 -15.01
C ASP A 211 -8.69 -18.47 -14.78
N ILE A 212 -8.05 -17.30 -14.99
CA ILE A 212 -8.62 -15.98 -14.74
C ILE A 212 -9.31 -15.41 -15.98
N GLN A 213 -8.88 -15.77 -17.19
CA GLN A 213 -9.44 -15.33 -18.48
C GLN A 213 -10.55 -16.26 -18.98
#